data_d5e7ac761f810925b7d0272c38428520
#
_entry.id   d5e7ac761f810925b7d0272c38428520
#
_cell.length_a   1.000
_cell.length_b   1.000
_cell.length_c   1.000
_cell.angle_alpha   90.00
_cell.angle_beta   90.00
_cell.angle_gamma   90.00
#
_symmetry.space_group_name_H-M   'P 1'
#
loop_
_entity.id
_entity.type
_entity.pdbx_description
1 polymer ?
#
loop_
_entity_poly.entity_id
_entity_poly.type
_entity_poly.pdbx_seq_one_letter_code
_entity_poly.pdbx_strand_id
1 'polypeptide(L)'
;MGEGSWVGLDVHARSVVAVVLDGVSGELRSLRAPVVGDETVVWLLQLPAPVRVAYEAGPTGYGLARACAAAGIACVVAAPSKIPRAPGDRVKTDRRDAERLARLLRLGELVAVRVPEPQVEAARDLVRAREDARGDLMRARQRLSKLLLRHGLVYDASAWTLAHDAWLRRQRFERRPLALAFDESYGAVLQANRQRRAATHSTGRSPSSPASRRSRKSSPGSSVCAASPP
;
A
#
# COMPACT_ATOMS: atom_id res chain seq x y z
N MET A 1 13.72 23.75 24.51
CA MET A 1 13.23 22.36 24.44
C MET A 1 11.79 22.40 24.91
N GLY A 2 10.87 21.99 24.01
CA GLY A 2 9.50 22.45 24.13
C GLY A 2 8.61 21.56 25.00
N GLU A 3 7.69 22.21 25.67
CA GLU A 3 6.53 21.66 26.35
C GLU A 3 5.66 20.82 25.40
N GLY A 4 4.79 19.99 25.94
CA GLY A 4 3.81 19.19 25.20
C GLY A 4 4.20 17.73 25.03
N SER A 5 3.51 17.04 24.10
CA SER A 5 3.62 15.60 23.92
C SER A 5 4.36 15.25 22.63
N TRP A 6 5.38 14.41 22.76
CA TRP A 6 6.14 13.86 21.63
C TRP A 6 5.76 12.40 21.47
N VAL A 7 5.08 12.07 20.39
CA VAL A 7 4.44 10.76 20.20
C VAL A 7 5.12 10.01 19.08
N GLY A 8 5.64 8.84 19.39
CA GLY A 8 6.06 7.86 18.39
C GLY A 8 4.98 6.80 18.23
N LEU A 9 4.63 6.49 16.99
CA LEU A 9 3.64 5.47 16.66
C LEU A 9 4.27 4.37 15.82
N ASP A 10 4.09 3.13 16.25
CA ASP A 10 4.29 1.96 15.40
C ASP A 10 2.93 1.52 14.86
N VAL A 11 2.75 1.76 13.56
CA VAL A 11 1.44 1.69 12.89
C VAL A 11 1.34 0.41 12.08
N HIS A 12 0.44 -0.48 12.47
CA HIS A 12 0.08 -1.70 11.77
C HIS A 12 -1.35 -1.65 11.25
N ALA A 13 -1.72 -2.57 10.37
CA ALA A 13 -3.05 -2.60 9.76
C ALA A 13 -4.21 -2.73 10.78
N ARG A 14 -3.96 -3.32 11.95
CA ARG A 14 -4.98 -3.61 12.97
C ARG A 14 -4.62 -3.14 14.38
N SER A 15 -3.49 -2.51 14.54
CA SER A 15 -3.02 -2.05 15.85
C SER A 15 -2.09 -0.87 15.70
N VAL A 16 -2.12 0.02 16.67
CA VAL A 16 -1.17 1.11 16.80
C VAL A 16 -0.60 1.05 18.20
N VAL A 17 0.72 0.92 18.30
CA VAL A 17 1.43 1.07 19.57
C VAL A 17 1.98 2.49 19.63
N ALA A 18 1.59 3.21 20.67
CA ALA A 18 2.03 4.57 20.89
C ALA A 18 2.95 4.66 22.11
N VAL A 19 4.01 5.44 21.99
CA VAL A 19 4.80 5.91 23.11
C VAL A 19 4.74 7.43 23.15
N VAL A 20 4.26 7.96 24.26
CA VAL A 20 4.20 9.38 24.53
C VAL A 20 5.36 9.75 25.43
N LEU A 21 6.17 10.69 25.00
CA LEU A 21 7.24 11.31 25.77
C LEU A 21 6.77 12.71 26.18
N ASP A 22 6.63 12.91 27.48
CA ASP A 22 6.31 14.22 28.03
C ASP A 22 7.48 15.18 27.83
N GLY A 23 7.20 16.34 27.28
CA GLY A 23 8.23 17.33 26.94
C GLY A 23 8.88 17.98 28.15
N VAL A 24 8.18 18.08 29.29
CA VAL A 24 8.65 18.73 30.51
C VAL A 24 9.35 17.72 31.44
N SER A 25 8.63 16.65 31.81
CA SER A 25 9.16 15.67 32.77
C SER A 25 10.11 14.65 32.13
N GLY A 26 10.02 14.44 30.83
CA GLY A 26 10.74 13.36 30.13
C GLY A 26 10.15 11.97 30.40
N GLU A 27 9.01 11.88 31.05
CA GLU A 27 8.33 10.61 31.33
C GLU A 27 7.85 9.94 30.05
N LEU A 28 8.04 8.62 29.97
CA LEU A 28 7.58 7.79 28.87
C LEU A 28 6.35 6.99 29.27
N ARG A 29 5.27 7.12 28.51
CA ARG A 29 4.06 6.32 28.66
C ARG A 29 3.83 5.51 27.40
N SER A 30 3.72 4.18 27.55
CA SER A 30 3.36 3.30 26.45
C SER A 30 1.87 2.98 26.51
N LEU A 31 1.18 3.19 25.39
CA LEU A 31 -0.26 3.02 25.28
C LEU A 31 -0.58 2.25 23.99
N ARG A 32 -1.69 1.51 24.00
CA ARG A 32 -2.31 1.07 22.76
C ARG A 32 -3.25 2.19 22.31
N ALA A 33 -2.90 2.81 21.18
CA ALA A 33 -3.78 3.78 20.56
C ALA A 33 -4.95 3.06 19.86
N PRO A 34 -6.10 3.73 19.66
CA PRO A 34 -7.17 3.23 18.81
C PRO A 34 -6.65 2.89 17.42
N VAL A 35 -7.37 2.01 16.72
CA VAL A 35 -7.02 1.54 15.38
C VAL A 35 -6.87 2.72 14.40
N VAL A 36 -5.97 2.56 13.44
CA VAL A 36 -5.58 3.58 12.44
C VAL A 36 -6.78 4.30 11.82
N GLY A 37 -6.80 5.62 11.92
CA GLY A 37 -7.83 6.47 11.33
C GLY A 37 -8.15 7.69 12.20
N ASP A 38 -9.38 8.19 12.06
CA ASP A 38 -9.85 9.37 12.77
C ASP A 38 -9.83 9.18 14.29
N GLU A 39 -10.04 7.96 14.80
CA GLU A 39 -10.00 7.64 16.23
C GLU A 39 -8.61 7.87 16.83
N THR A 40 -7.54 7.56 16.09
CA THR A 40 -6.17 7.84 16.53
C THR A 40 -5.95 9.36 16.66
N VAL A 41 -6.49 10.15 15.74
CA VAL A 41 -6.38 11.63 15.78
C VAL A 41 -7.16 12.18 16.95
N VAL A 42 -8.39 11.72 17.20
CA VAL A 42 -9.19 12.13 18.36
C VAL A 42 -8.45 11.82 19.66
N TRP A 43 -7.82 10.65 19.77
CA TRP A 43 -7.01 10.29 20.92
C TRP A 43 -5.79 11.21 21.08
N LEU A 44 -5.08 11.53 19.99
CA LEU A 44 -3.92 12.43 20.01
C LEU A 44 -4.30 13.83 20.51
N LEU A 45 -5.50 14.33 20.16
CA LEU A 45 -5.99 15.64 20.61
C LEU A 45 -6.29 15.71 22.11
N GLN A 46 -6.38 14.55 22.80
CA GLN A 46 -6.57 14.49 24.26
C GLN A 46 -5.24 14.61 25.03
N LEU A 47 -4.09 14.54 24.35
CA LEU A 47 -2.79 14.65 24.98
C LEU A 47 -2.43 16.13 25.28
N PRO A 48 -1.57 16.40 26.28
CA PRO A 48 -1.08 17.74 26.55
C PRO A 48 -0.46 18.40 25.32
N ALA A 49 -1.00 19.55 24.93
CA ALA A 49 -0.54 20.32 23.78
C ALA A 49 0.79 21.07 24.07
N PRO A 50 1.58 21.38 23.03
CA PRO A 50 1.42 20.99 21.64
C PRO A 50 1.79 19.51 21.39
N VAL A 51 0.98 18.83 20.59
CA VAL A 51 1.21 17.41 20.21
C VAL A 51 2.01 17.34 18.93
N ARG A 52 3.09 16.56 18.95
CA ARG A 52 3.92 16.24 17.78
C ARG A 52 4.02 14.74 17.64
N VAL A 53 3.82 14.25 16.41
CA VAL A 53 3.70 12.82 16.13
C VAL A 53 4.73 12.39 15.10
N ALA A 54 5.28 11.20 15.27
CA ALA A 54 6.06 10.55 14.22
C ALA A 54 5.66 9.09 14.05
N TYR A 55 5.64 8.62 12.81
CA TYR A 55 5.57 7.20 12.49
C TYR A 55 6.45 6.88 11.28
N GLU A 56 6.79 5.59 11.12
CA GLU A 56 7.64 5.11 10.02
C GLU A 56 6.81 4.96 8.73
N ALA A 57 7.34 5.43 7.59
CA ALA A 57 6.73 5.21 6.30
C ALA A 57 6.67 3.71 6.00
N GLY A 58 5.48 3.20 5.73
CA GLY A 58 5.23 1.77 5.57
C GLY A 58 4.02 1.48 4.70
N PRO A 59 3.57 0.20 4.68
CA PRO A 59 2.45 -0.24 3.85
C PRO A 59 1.10 0.37 4.25
N THR A 60 0.99 1.00 5.41
CA THR A 60 -0.22 1.70 5.88
C THR A 60 -0.45 3.05 5.19
N GLY A 61 0.51 3.50 4.36
CA GLY A 61 0.41 4.73 3.57
C GLY A 61 0.45 6.00 4.40
N TYR A 62 -0.17 7.06 3.87
CA TYR A 62 -0.09 8.41 4.41
C TYR A 62 -1.41 8.95 4.96
N GLY A 63 -2.44 8.10 5.10
CA GLY A 63 -3.76 8.50 5.59
C GLY A 63 -3.70 9.19 6.96
N LEU A 64 -2.97 8.60 7.91
CA LEU A 64 -2.79 9.15 9.25
C LEU A 64 -2.10 10.53 9.23
N ALA A 65 -1.06 10.71 8.42
CA ALA A 65 -0.37 12.00 8.31
C ALA A 65 -1.31 13.11 7.78
N ARG A 66 -2.16 12.77 6.81
CA ARG A 66 -3.16 13.72 6.29
C ARG A 66 -4.24 14.04 7.32
N ALA A 67 -4.71 13.04 8.07
CA ALA A 67 -5.68 13.24 9.14
C ALA A 67 -5.09 14.11 10.27
N CYS A 68 -3.84 13.88 10.66
CA CYS A 68 -3.12 14.75 11.61
C CYS A 68 -3.00 16.19 11.10
N ALA A 69 -2.62 16.35 9.83
CA ALA A 69 -2.49 17.68 9.22
C ALA A 69 -3.85 18.42 9.19
N ALA A 70 -4.94 17.73 8.86
CA ALA A 70 -6.30 18.29 8.89
C ALA A 70 -6.74 18.71 10.30
N ALA A 71 -6.25 18.02 11.34
CA ALA A 71 -6.49 18.33 12.74
C ALA A 71 -5.49 19.35 13.35
N GLY A 72 -4.56 19.90 12.57
CA GLY A 72 -3.55 20.83 13.03
C GLY A 72 -2.43 20.18 13.87
N ILE A 73 -2.28 18.87 13.85
CA ILE A 73 -1.25 18.12 14.55
C ILE A 73 0.00 18.02 13.67
N ALA A 74 1.15 18.44 14.17
CA ALA A 74 2.44 18.28 13.49
C ALA A 74 2.81 16.78 13.41
N CYS A 75 2.85 16.23 12.21
CA CYS A 75 3.13 14.81 11.97
C CYS A 75 4.32 14.63 11.03
N VAL A 76 5.33 13.88 11.47
CA VAL A 76 6.51 13.49 10.69
C VAL A 76 6.38 12.03 10.28
N VAL A 77 6.37 11.78 8.98
CA VAL A 77 6.51 10.44 8.43
C VAL A 77 8.00 10.18 8.24
N ALA A 78 8.57 9.31 9.06
CA ALA A 78 10.01 9.06 9.07
C ALA A 78 10.44 8.09 7.96
N ALA A 79 11.58 8.35 7.32
CA ALA A 79 12.16 7.47 6.32
C ALA A 79 12.79 6.22 6.98
N PRO A 80 12.33 4.99 6.71
CA PRO A 80 12.76 3.77 7.40
C PRO A 80 14.28 3.53 7.36
N SER A 81 14.86 3.76 6.18
CA SER A 81 16.29 3.57 5.96
C SER A 81 17.19 4.63 6.62
N LYS A 82 16.61 5.69 7.16
CA LYS A 82 17.32 6.81 7.79
C LYS A 82 17.09 6.88 9.30
N ILE A 83 16.30 5.98 9.88
CA ILE A 83 16.12 5.90 11.32
C ILE A 83 17.36 5.25 11.93
N PRO A 84 18.13 5.96 12.80
CA PRO A 84 19.29 5.40 13.46
C PRO A 84 18.91 4.19 14.31
N ARG A 85 19.68 3.12 14.22
CA ARG A 85 19.55 1.91 15.06
C ARG A 85 20.74 1.83 16.00
N ALA A 86 20.49 1.62 17.28
CA ALA A 86 21.56 1.42 18.23
C ALA A 86 22.29 0.09 17.94
N PRO A 87 23.63 0.06 17.98
CA PRO A 87 24.39 -1.17 17.91
C PRO A 87 23.93 -2.14 19.00
N GLY A 88 23.59 -3.39 18.63
CA GLY A 88 23.17 -4.41 19.61
C GLY A 88 21.67 -4.52 19.87
N ASP A 89 20.84 -3.67 19.27
CA ASP A 89 19.38 -3.74 19.39
C ASP A 89 18.81 -4.91 18.52
N ARG A 90 18.99 -6.14 19.06
CA ARG A 90 18.59 -7.39 18.37
C ARG A 90 17.12 -7.75 18.53
N VAL A 91 16.47 -7.24 19.58
CA VAL A 91 15.07 -7.57 19.89
C VAL A 91 14.18 -6.42 19.44
N LYS A 92 13.60 -6.58 18.26
CA LYS A 92 12.59 -5.67 17.73
C LYS A 92 11.27 -5.87 18.48
N THR A 93 10.74 -4.79 19.07
CA THR A 93 9.37 -4.76 19.62
C THR A 93 8.72 -3.45 19.20
N ASP A 94 7.42 -3.51 18.91
CA ASP A 94 6.61 -2.36 18.48
C ASP A 94 6.74 -1.18 19.48
N ARG A 95 6.80 -1.48 20.78
CA ARG A 95 7.02 -0.47 21.82
C ARG A 95 8.38 0.24 21.69
N ARG A 96 9.47 -0.50 21.46
CA ARG A 96 10.80 0.08 21.32
C ARG A 96 10.91 0.92 20.05
N ASP A 97 10.29 0.48 18.98
CA ASP A 97 10.27 1.25 17.73
C ASP A 97 9.48 2.55 17.89
N ALA A 98 8.31 2.52 18.56
CA ALA A 98 7.55 3.72 18.91
C ALA A 98 8.32 4.65 19.87
N GLU A 99 8.97 4.11 20.91
CA GLU A 99 9.80 4.91 21.83
C GLU A 99 10.95 5.60 21.11
N ARG A 100 11.65 4.88 20.23
CA ARG A 100 12.74 5.45 19.43
C ARG A 100 12.26 6.61 18.58
N LEU A 101 11.11 6.46 17.91
CA LEU A 101 10.52 7.52 17.12
C LEU A 101 10.17 8.75 17.95
N ALA A 102 9.59 8.58 19.15
CA ALA A 102 9.29 9.70 20.05
C ALA A 102 10.56 10.47 20.48
N ARG A 103 11.63 9.74 20.82
CA ARG A 103 12.92 10.34 21.22
C ARG A 103 13.59 11.10 20.07
N LEU A 104 13.67 10.47 18.88
CA LEU A 104 14.27 11.07 17.68
C LEU A 104 13.45 12.27 17.20
N LEU A 105 12.12 12.22 17.31
CA LEU A 105 11.25 13.35 17.02
C LEU A 105 11.55 14.55 17.92
N ARG A 106 11.72 14.30 19.22
CA ARG A 106 12.07 15.36 20.20
C ARG A 106 13.43 15.99 19.90
N LEU A 107 14.40 15.19 19.43
CA LEU A 107 15.74 15.65 19.08
C LEU A 107 15.80 16.34 17.70
N GLY A 108 14.75 16.21 16.89
CA GLY A 108 14.75 16.73 15.51
C GLY A 108 15.62 15.90 14.55
N GLU A 109 15.93 14.65 14.89
CA GLU A 109 16.84 13.77 14.13
C GLU A 109 16.12 12.89 13.10
N LEU A 110 14.80 13.01 12.97
CA LEU A 110 14.05 12.25 11.99
C LEU A 110 14.15 12.87 10.61
N VAL A 111 14.55 12.06 9.63
CA VAL A 111 14.49 12.45 8.22
C VAL A 111 13.07 12.21 7.71
N ALA A 112 12.36 13.29 7.40
CA ALA A 112 10.98 13.24 6.95
C ALA A 112 10.86 12.77 5.50
N VAL A 113 9.87 11.91 5.24
CA VAL A 113 9.38 11.62 3.89
C VAL A 113 8.34 12.66 3.54
N ARG A 114 8.43 13.24 2.34
CA ARG A 114 7.38 14.10 1.83
C ARG A 114 6.10 13.29 1.59
N VAL A 115 5.02 13.64 2.26
CA VAL A 115 3.69 13.08 2.03
C VAL A 115 3.22 13.49 0.63
N PRO A 116 2.97 12.54 -0.28
CA PRO A 116 2.52 12.89 -1.62
C PRO A 116 1.05 13.30 -1.61
N GLU A 117 0.66 14.08 -2.60
CA GLU A 117 -0.76 14.29 -2.90
C GLU A 117 -1.46 12.96 -3.21
N PRO A 118 -2.75 12.78 -2.88
CA PRO A 118 -3.47 11.52 -3.09
C PRO A 118 -3.41 11.01 -4.53
N GLN A 119 -3.47 11.92 -5.52
CA GLN A 119 -3.35 11.57 -6.93
C GLN A 119 -1.97 11.03 -7.30
N VAL A 120 -0.91 11.60 -6.71
CA VAL A 120 0.48 11.16 -6.91
C VAL A 120 0.70 9.80 -6.25
N GLU A 121 0.10 9.56 -5.08
CA GLU A 121 0.14 8.26 -4.39
C GLU A 121 -0.53 7.19 -5.25
N ALA A 122 -1.74 7.44 -5.74
CA ALA A 122 -2.45 6.53 -6.64
C ALA A 122 -1.68 6.25 -7.94
N ALA A 123 -1.02 7.26 -8.52
CA ALA A 123 -0.17 7.08 -9.69
C ALA A 123 1.05 6.19 -9.39
N ARG A 124 1.67 6.34 -8.22
CA ARG A 124 2.76 5.47 -7.76
C ARG A 124 2.31 4.03 -7.58
N ASP A 125 1.10 3.80 -7.05
CA ASP A 125 0.55 2.46 -6.86
C ASP A 125 0.27 1.79 -8.21
N LEU A 126 -0.20 2.55 -9.21
CA LEU A 126 -0.35 2.04 -10.57
C LEU A 126 0.99 1.64 -11.19
N VAL A 127 2.05 2.44 -10.99
CA VAL A 127 3.40 2.11 -11.47
C VAL A 127 3.93 0.85 -10.77
N ARG A 128 3.77 0.73 -9.45
CA ARG A 128 4.14 -0.46 -8.68
C ARG A 128 3.43 -1.71 -9.21
N ALA A 129 2.11 -1.66 -9.37
CA ALA A 129 1.33 -2.79 -9.89
C ALA A 129 1.81 -3.25 -11.29
N ARG A 130 2.28 -2.32 -12.12
CA ARG A 130 2.87 -2.65 -13.43
C ARG A 130 4.24 -3.31 -13.31
N GLU A 131 5.10 -2.79 -12.44
CA GLU A 131 6.40 -3.39 -12.18
C GLU A 131 6.26 -4.78 -11.56
N ASP A 132 5.30 -4.98 -10.66
CA ASP A 132 4.98 -6.29 -10.10
C ASP A 132 4.55 -7.28 -11.19
N ALA A 133 3.64 -6.89 -12.07
CA ALA A 133 3.20 -7.73 -13.19
C ALA A 133 4.36 -8.03 -14.17
N ARG A 134 5.28 -7.08 -14.38
CA ARG A 134 6.51 -7.32 -15.15
C ARG A 134 7.42 -8.31 -14.46
N GLY A 135 7.63 -8.14 -13.16
CA GLY A 135 8.45 -9.02 -12.33
C GLY A 135 7.88 -10.45 -12.28
N ASP A 136 6.56 -10.60 -12.17
CA ASP A 136 5.89 -11.90 -12.18
C ASP A 136 6.11 -12.64 -13.49
N LEU A 137 6.00 -11.95 -14.62
CA LEU A 137 6.29 -12.53 -15.93
C LEU A 137 7.75 -12.98 -16.02
N MET A 138 8.70 -12.17 -15.55
CA MET A 138 10.12 -12.53 -15.57
C MET A 138 10.38 -13.75 -14.69
N ARG A 139 9.80 -13.82 -13.50
CA ARG A 139 9.92 -14.98 -12.60
C ARG A 139 9.32 -16.25 -13.22
N ALA A 140 8.15 -16.15 -13.85
CA ALA A 140 7.53 -17.28 -14.54
C ALA A 140 8.39 -17.78 -15.69
N ARG A 141 8.93 -16.89 -16.51
CA ARG A 141 9.85 -17.20 -17.61
C ARG A 141 11.13 -17.91 -17.13
N GLN A 142 11.71 -17.40 -16.04
CA GLN A 142 12.90 -18.03 -15.45
C GLN A 142 12.62 -19.45 -14.95
N ARG A 143 11.49 -19.66 -14.26
CA ARG A 143 11.10 -21.00 -13.80
C ARG A 143 10.98 -21.99 -14.95
N LEU A 144 10.26 -21.61 -16.01
CA LEU A 144 10.11 -22.47 -17.21
C LEU A 144 11.47 -22.73 -17.88
N SER A 145 12.30 -21.70 -18.09
CA SER A 145 13.62 -21.89 -18.70
C SER A 145 14.50 -22.82 -17.87
N LYS A 146 14.47 -22.72 -16.54
CA LYS A 146 15.25 -23.61 -15.66
C LYS A 146 14.69 -25.04 -15.64
N LEU A 147 13.38 -25.22 -15.78
CA LEU A 147 12.78 -26.54 -15.95
C LEU A 147 13.29 -27.20 -17.23
N LEU A 148 13.19 -26.52 -18.36
CA LEU A 148 13.65 -27.02 -19.65
C LEU A 148 15.17 -27.35 -19.66
N LEU A 149 15.98 -26.44 -19.12
CA LEU A 149 17.43 -26.62 -19.03
C LEU A 149 17.81 -27.86 -18.22
N ARG A 150 17.10 -28.16 -17.11
CA ARG A 150 17.36 -29.38 -16.31
C ARG A 150 17.11 -30.67 -17.10
N HIS A 151 16.30 -30.60 -18.16
CA HIS A 151 15.99 -31.73 -19.02
C HIS A 151 16.71 -31.67 -20.39
N GLY A 152 17.75 -30.81 -20.49
CA GLY A 152 18.57 -30.72 -21.71
C GLY A 152 17.87 -30.04 -22.88
N LEU A 153 16.70 -29.39 -22.65
CA LEU A 153 15.95 -28.71 -23.68
C LEU A 153 16.37 -27.23 -23.74
N VAL A 154 17.09 -26.90 -24.80
CA VAL A 154 17.60 -25.55 -25.06
C VAL A 154 17.04 -25.06 -26.39
N TYR A 155 16.60 -23.81 -26.41
CA TYR A 155 16.20 -23.12 -27.64
C TYR A 155 17.36 -22.24 -28.13
N ASP A 156 17.87 -22.51 -29.33
CA ASP A 156 19.11 -21.92 -29.85
C ASP A 156 18.96 -20.52 -30.44
N ALA A 157 17.78 -19.91 -30.33
CA ALA A 157 17.53 -18.57 -30.84
C ALA A 157 16.98 -17.64 -29.75
N SER A 158 16.54 -16.42 -30.14
CA SER A 158 15.99 -15.45 -29.22
C SER A 158 14.76 -15.96 -28.52
N ALA A 159 14.83 -16.07 -27.20
CA ALA A 159 13.72 -16.52 -26.35
C ALA A 159 12.56 -15.50 -26.31
N TRP A 160 11.36 -16.01 -26.02
CA TRP A 160 10.12 -15.22 -25.79
C TRP A 160 9.58 -14.52 -27.04
N THR A 161 9.99 -14.96 -28.23
CA THR A 161 9.44 -14.61 -29.54
C THR A 161 8.27 -15.53 -29.89
N LEU A 162 7.54 -15.24 -30.97
CA LEU A 162 6.52 -16.13 -31.51
C LEU A 162 7.10 -17.50 -31.93
N ALA A 163 8.31 -17.51 -32.48
CA ALA A 163 9.01 -18.74 -32.84
C ALA A 163 9.35 -19.59 -31.61
N HIS A 164 9.80 -18.96 -30.53
CA HIS A 164 10.03 -19.65 -29.24
C HIS A 164 8.73 -20.19 -28.65
N ASP A 165 7.63 -19.43 -28.69
CA ASP A 165 6.32 -19.92 -28.24
C ASP A 165 5.85 -21.14 -29.06
N ALA A 166 6.02 -21.10 -30.37
CA ALA A 166 5.72 -22.24 -31.24
C ALA A 166 6.61 -23.46 -30.93
N TRP A 167 7.88 -23.25 -30.58
CA TRP A 167 8.77 -24.31 -30.13
C TRP A 167 8.34 -24.89 -28.79
N LEU A 168 7.97 -24.07 -27.81
CA LEU A 168 7.42 -24.50 -26.51
C LEU A 168 6.18 -25.38 -26.70
N ARG A 169 5.25 -25.00 -27.54
CA ARG A 169 4.01 -25.75 -27.82
C ARG A 169 4.24 -27.12 -28.45
N ARG A 170 5.39 -27.33 -29.09
CA ARG A 170 5.76 -28.63 -29.71
C ARG A 170 6.45 -29.57 -28.72
N GLN A 171 6.82 -29.12 -27.51
CA GLN A 171 7.47 -30.01 -26.56
C GLN A 171 6.53 -31.14 -26.15
N ARG A 172 7.07 -32.37 -26.06
CA ARG A 172 6.37 -33.57 -25.61
C ARG A 172 7.25 -34.27 -24.58
N PHE A 173 6.62 -34.82 -23.57
CA PHE A 173 7.32 -35.47 -22.48
C PHE A 173 6.73 -36.86 -22.25
N GLU A 174 7.55 -37.88 -22.26
CA GLU A 174 7.14 -39.25 -21.99
C GLU A 174 6.70 -39.47 -20.54
N ARG A 175 7.35 -38.79 -19.62
CA ARG A 175 7.06 -38.88 -18.19
C ARG A 175 5.93 -37.92 -17.80
N ARG A 176 4.80 -38.48 -17.42
CA ARG A 176 3.61 -37.71 -17.05
C ARG A 176 3.87 -36.60 -16.02
N PRO A 177 4.65 -36.82 -14.91
CA PRO A 177 4.93 -35.73 -13.95
C PRO A 177 5.68 -34.56 -14.58
N LEU A 178 6.58 -34.82 -15.53
CA LEU A 178 7.31 -33.77 -16.24
C LEU A 178 6.41 -33.00 -17.21
N ALA A 179 5.51 -33.70 -17.91
CA ALA A 179 4.49 -33.07 -18.76
C ALA A 179 3.65 -32.09 -17.95
N LEU A 180 3.12 -32.55 -16.81
CA LEU A 180 2.33 -31.70 -15.91
C LEU A 180 3.13 -30.50 -15.38
N ALA A 181 4.37 -30.68 -14.94
CA ALA A 181 5.22 -29.61 -14.46
C ALA A 181 5.54 -28.57 -15.56
N PHE A 182 5.67 -29.02 -16.81
CA PHE A 182 5.81 -28.14 -17.96
C PHE A 182 4.54 -27.36 -18.24
N ASP A 183 3.39 -28.03 -18.29
CA ASP A 183 2.09 -27.39 -18.54
C ASP A 183 1.78 -26.31 -17.50
N GLU A 184 1.99 -26.59 -16.21
CA GLU A 184 1.85 -25.64 -15.12
C GLU A 184 2.80 -24.43 -15.29
N SER A 185 4.07 -24.70 -15.58
CA SER A 185 5.08 -23.64 -15.73
C SER A 185 4.81 -22.77 -16.97
N TYR A 186 4.40 -23.36 -18.07
CA TYR A 186 4.06 -22.67 -19.31
C TYR A 186 2.74 -21.90 -19.16
N GLY A 187 1.74 -22.50 -18.52
CA GLY A 187 0.47 -21.84 -18.16
C GLY A 187 0.69 -20.58 -17.33
N ALA A 188 1.60 -20.64 -16.32
CA ALA A 188 1.97 -19.49 -15.51
C ALA A 188 2.60 -18.35 -16.35
N VAL A 189 3.43 -18.69 -17.36
CA VAL A 189 3.99 -17.66 -18.27
C VAL A 189 2.88 -17.00 -19.10
N LEU A 190 1.95 -17.78 -19.63
CA LEU A 190 0.83 -17.26 -20.43
C LEU A 190 -0.07 -16.35 -19.58
N GLN A 191 -0.37 -16.76 -18.36
CA GLN A 191 -1.18 -15.97 -17.42
C GLN A 191 -0.48 -14.65 -17.04
N ALA A 192 0.78 -14.68 -16.63
CA ALA A 192 1.53 -13.50 -16.30
C ALA A 192 1.68 -12.54 -17.49
N ASN A 193 1.82 -13.06 -18.71
CA ASN A 193 1.86 -12.23 -19.91
C ASN A 193 0.53 -11.53 -20.19
N ARG A 194 -0.61 -12.21 -19.97
CA ARG A 194 -1.95 -11.59 -20.06
C ARG A 194 -2.11 -10.48 -19.03
N GLN A 195 -1.74 -10.73 -17.77
CA GLN A 195 -1.79 -9.74 -16.67
C GLN A 195 -0.95 -8.51 -16.98
N ARG A 196 0.31 -8.69 -17.41
CA ARG A 196 1.18 -7.59 -17.82
C ARG A 196 0.56 -6.75 -18.95
N ARG A 197 -0.02 -7.38 -19.96
CA ARG A 197 -0.70 -6.68 -21.07
C ARG A 197 -1.90 -5.88 -20.55
N ALA A 198 -2.75 -6.48 -19.73
CA ALA A 198 -3.90 -5.79 -19.13
C ALA A 198 -3.47 -4.57 -18.31
N ALA A 199 -2.44 -4.69 -17.46
CA ALA A 199 -1.88 -3.60 -16.69
C ALA A 199 -1.32 -2.46 -17.56
N THR A 200 -0.87 -2.74 -18.78
CA THR A 200 -0.37 -1.72 -19.71
C THR A 200 -1.53 -1.01 -20.45
N HIS A 201 -2.60 -1.72 -20.79
CA HIS A 201 -3.74 -1.16 -21.54
C HIS A 201 -4.69 -0.33 -20.69
N SER A 202 -4.71 -0.47 -19.37
CA SER A 202 -5.58 0.28 -18.45
C SER A 202 -5.29 1.78 -18.40
N THR A 203 -4.20 2.27 -19.00
CA THR A 203 -3.85 3.70 -19.06
C THR A 203 -4.53 4.48 -20.20
N GLY A 204 -5.06 3.79 -21.20
CA GLY A 204 -5.73 4.44 -22.34
C GLY A 204 -7.21 4.75 -22.13
N ARG A 205 -7.80 4.24 -21.05
CA ARG A 205 -9.17 4.60 -20.67
C ARG A 205 -9.13 5.68 -19.60
N SER A 206 -9.37 6.92 -20.01
CA SER A 206 -9.80 7.97 -19.07
C SER A 206 -10.97 7.42 -18.25
N PRO A 207 -11.01 7.62 -16.92
CA PRO A 207 -12.20 7.30 -16.16
C PRO A 207 -13.33 8.14 -16.74
N SER A 208 -14.28 7.51 -17.42
CA SER A 208 -15.55 8.14 -17.78
C SER A 208 -16.14 8.67 -16.48
N SER A 209 -16.30 9.98 -16.41
CA SER A 209 -17.00 10.70 -15.33
C SER A 209 -18.27 9.93 -14.97
N PRO A 210 -18.57 9.67 -13.69
CA PRO A 210 -19.83 9.08 -13.33
C PRO A 210 -20.93 10.00 -13.83
N ALA A 211 -21.74 9.50 -14.76
CA ALA A 211 -22.90 10.21 -15.28
C ALA A 211 -23.73 10.69 -14.09
N SER A 212 -23.91 12.01 -13.99
CA SER A 212 -24.81 12.63 -13.03
C SER A 212 -26.18 11.99 -13.17
N ARG A 213 -26.61 11.24 -12.17
CA ARG A 213 -27.98 10.79 -12.03
C ARG A 213 -28.83 12.03 -11.88
N ARG A 214 -29.38 12.50 -13.01
CA ARG A 214 -30.47 13.49 -13.01
C ARG A 214 -31.62 12.86 -12.24
N SER A 215 -31.88 13.37 -11.05
CA SER A 215 -33.11 13.11 -10.31
C SER A 215 -34.27 13.62 -11.17
N ARG A 216 -35.06 12.70 -11.70
CA ARG A 216 -36.38 13.03 -12.23
C ARG A 216 -37.22 13.48 -11.04
N LYS A 217 -37.47 14.78 -10.96
CA LYS A 217 -38.55 15.33 -10.13
C LYS A 217 -39.85 14.81 -10.71
N SER A 218 -40.52 13.94 -10.00
CA SER A 218 -41.93 13.62 -10.19
C SER A 218 -42.77 14.79 -9.70
N SER A 219 -43.45 15.49 -10.61
CA SER A 219 -44.47 16.46 -10.31
C SER A 219 -45.71 15.75 -9.76
N PRO A 220 -46.35 16.24 -8.70
CA PRO A 220 -47.63 15.71 -8.26
C PRO A 220 -48.73 16.27 -9.17
N GLY A 221 -49.41 15.37 -9.87
CA GLY A 221 -50.64 15.70 -10.64
C GLY A 221 -51.74 16.12 -9.72
N SER A 222 -52.26 17.30 -9.98
CA SER A 222 -53.45 17.85 -9.40
C SER A 222 -54.66 17.12 -9.98
N SER A 223 -55.36 16.34 -9.17
CA SER A 223 -56.65 15.77 -9.52
C SER A 223 -57.74 16.58 -8.78
N VAL A 224 -58.41 17.43 -9.51
CA VAL A 224 -59.64 18.11 -9.07
C VAL A 224 -60.79 17.14 -9.26
N CYS A 225 -61.40 16.71 -8.18
CA CYS A 225 -62.71 16.04 -8.20
C CYS A 225 -63.78 17.02 -7.83
N ALA A 226 -64.66 17.32 -8.79
CA ALA A 226 -65.89 18.08 -8.59
C ALA A 226 -66.90 17.21 -7.85
N ALA A 227 -67.47 17.74 -6.78
CA ALA A 227 -68.70 17.23 -6.12
C ALA A 227 -69.83 18.13 -6.48
N SER A 228 -70.93 17.60 -7.00
CA SER A 228 -72.23 18.26 -7.14
C SER A 228 -73.18 17.73 -6.04
N PRO A 229 -74.08 18.55 -5.56
CA PRO A 229 -75.03 18.21 -4.51
C PRO A 229 -76.36 17.68 -5.08
N PRO A 230 -77.38 17.28 -4.31
CA PRO A 230 -78.22 18.10 -3.49
C PRO A 230 -78.10 17.80 -2.00
#